data_9fc370df563c2aad97790f9aad99c878
#
_entry.id   9fc370df563c2aad97790f9aad99c878
#
_cell.length_a   1.000
_cell.length_b   1.000
_cell.length_c   1.000
_cell.angle_alpha   90.00
_cell.angle_beta   90.00
_cell.angle_gamma   90.00
#
_symmetry.space_group_name_H-M   'P 1'
#
loop_
_entity.id
_entity.type
_entity.pdbx_description
1 polymer ?
#
loop_
_entity_poly.entity_id
_entity_poly.type
_entity_poly.pdbx_seq_one_letter_code
_entity_poly.pdbx_strand_id
1 'polypeptide(L)' 'MCKFQAVKIASEKLRELGYKYIDHNLKDGELTLFYENMMYGTTDKMLINYRYFTSERLRAKVIEEVME' A
#
# COMPACT_ATOMS: atom_id res chain seq x y z
N MET A 1 -1.80 14.61 -1.44
CA MET A 1 -1.90 13.64 -2.54
C MET A 1 -3.35 13.24 -2.75
N CYS A 2 -3.75 13.06 -4.01
CA CYS A 2 -5.09 12.59 -4.34
C CYS A 2 -5.25 11.12 -3.94
N LYS A 3 -6.44 10.76 -3.42
CA LYS A 3 -6.69 9.39 -2.96
C LYS A 3 -6.50 8.32 -4.05
N PHE A 4 -6.90 8.62 -5.27
CA PHE A 4 -6.75 7.67 -6.39
C PHE A 4 -5.28 7.48 -6.76
N GLN A 5 -4.50 8.55 -6.70
CA GLN A 5 -3.08 8.49 -6.94
C GLN A 5 -2.37 7.67 -5.85
N ALA A 6 -2.80 7.84 -4.60
CA ALA A 6 -2.24 7.08 -3.49
C ALA A 6 -2.47 5.58 -3.66
N VAL A 7 -3.69 5.18 -4.04
CA VAL A 7 -4.00 3.77 -4.29
C VAL A 7 -3.13 3.23 -5.43
N LYS A 8 -3.02 3.98 -6.52
CA LYS A 8 -2.24 3.56 -7.67
C LYS A 8 -0.77 3.35 -7.31
N ILE A 9 -0.15 4.33 -6.67
CA ILE A 9 1.26 4.27 -6.30
C ILE A 9 1.52 3.11 -5.34
N ALA A 10 0.71 2.99 -4.31
CA ALA A 10 0.90 1.95 -3.30
C ALA A 10 0.69 0.55 -3.86
N SER A 11 -0.36 0.35 -4.68
CA SER A 11 -0.61 -0.95 -5.29
C SER A 11 0.47 -1.34 -6.28
N GLU A 12 0.96 -0.39 -7.07
CA GLU A 12 2.06 -0.64 -8.01
C GLU A 12 3.33 -1.05 -7.26
N LYS A 13 3.61 -0.36 -6.14
CA LYS A 13 4.81 -0.69 -5.36
C LYS A 13 4.70 -2.08 -4.73
N LEU A 14 3.53 -2.44 -4.24
CA LEU A 14 3.30 -3.80 -3.73
C LEU A 14 3.60 -4.86 -4.79
N ARG A 15 3.11 -4.64 -6.01
CA ARG A 15 3.36 -5.57 -7.11
C ARG A 15 4.84 -5.65 -7.47
N GLU A 16 5.55 -4.53 -7.49
CA GLU A 16 7.00 -4.50 -7.73
C GLU A 16 7.76 -5.32 -6.70
N LEU A 17 7.27 -5.32 -5.45
CA LEU A 17 7.92 -6.05 -4.37
C LEU A 17 7.53 -7.54 -4.32
N GLY A 18 6.70 -7.99 -5.26
CA GLY A 18 6.31 -9.39 -5.35
C GLY A 18 5.07 -9.78 -4.56
N TYR A 19 4.30 -8.80 -4.11
CA TYR A 19 3.06 -9.06 -3.41
C TYR A 19 1.88 -8.93 -4.36
N LYS A 20 0.80 -9.66 -4.06
CA LYS A 20 -0.43 -9.57 -4.84
C LYS A 20 -1.37 -8.56 -4.17
N TYR A 21 -1.67 -7.49 -4.89
CA TYR A 21 -2.67 -6.53 -4.43
C TYR A 21 -4.06 -7.15 -4.54
N ILE A 22 -4.84 -7.10 -3.45
CA ILE A 22 -6.18 -7.67 -3.42
C ILE A 22 -7.24 -6.59 -3.49
N ASP A 23 -7.21 -5.64 -2.55
CA ASP A 23 -8.24 -4.62 -2.46
C ASP A 23 -7.75 -3.46 -1.61
N HIS A 24 -8.55 -2.42 -1.53
CA HIS A 24 -8.26 -1.27 -0.68
C HIS A 24 -9.54 -0.71 -0.08
N ASN A 25 -9.38 0.08 0.97
CA ASN A 25 -10.46 0.82 1.59
C ASN A 25 -9.97 2.23 1.89
N LEU A 26 -10.79 3.23 1.59
CA LEU A 26 -10.48 4.65 1.81
C LEU A 26 -11.46 5.21 2.83
N LYS A 27 -10.92 5.77 3.90
CA LYS A 27 -11.75 6.37 4.95
C LYS A 27 -11.02 7.53 5.61
N ASP A 28 -11.57 8.72 5.47
CA ASP A 28 -11.08 9.92 6.15
C ASP A 28 -9.57 10.16 6.02
N GLY A 29 -9.04 10.04 4.79
CA GLY A 29 -7.62 10.26 4.55
C GLY A 29 -6.74 9.06 4.88
N GLU A 30 -7.34 7.97 5.34
CA GLU A 30 -6.63 6.75 5.66
C GLU A 30 -6.87 5.72 4.57
N LEU A 31 -5.79 5.15 4.06
CA LEU A 31 -5.84 4.11 3.05
C LEU A 31 -5.43 2.79 3.69
N THR A 32 -6.32 1.80 3.58
CA THR A 32 -6.01 0.43 3.98
C THR A 32 -5.82 -0.39 2.71
N LEU A 33 -4.68 -1.05 2.59
CA LEU A 33 -4.39 -1.93 1.45
C LEU A 33 -4.36 -3.37 1.93
N PHE A 34 -5.05 -4.24 1.21
CA PHE A 34 -5.06 -5.67 1.47
C PHE A 34 -4.22 -6.35 0.41
N TYR A 35 -3.28 -7.17 0.82
CA TYR A 35 -2.33 -7.80 -0.09
C TYR A 35 -2.00 -9.21 0.38
N GLU A 36 -1.49 -10.02 -0.54
CA GLU A 36 -1.11 -11.39 -0.26
C GLU A 36 0.36 -11.58 -0.55
N ASN A 37 1.05 -12.22 0.39
CA ASN A 37 2.44 -12.64 0.19
C ASN A 37 2.41 -13.93 -0.62
N MET A 38 2.83 -13.84 -1.88
CA MET A 38 2.74 -14.97 -2.82
C MET A 38 3.60 -16.16 -2.40
N MET A 39 4.68 -15.91 -1.65
CA MET A 39 5.58 -16.97 -1.20
C MET A 39 4.97 -17.81 -0.09
N TYR A 40 4.25 -17.19 0.83
CA TYR A 40 3.69 -17.86 2.00
C TYR A 40 2.18 -18.06 1.93
N GLY A 41 1.52 -17.42 0.97
CA GLY A 41 0.07 -17.49 0.84
C GLY A 41 -0.69 -16.77 1.95
N THR A 42 -0.02 -15.91 2.70
CA THR A 42 -0.64 -15.16 3.79
C THR A 42 -1.24 -13.85 3.28
N THR A 43 -2.42 -13.50 3.82
CA THR A 43 -3.07 -12.22 3.52
C THR A 43 -2.78 -11.24 4.66
N ASP A 44 -2.42 -10.03 4.29
CA ASP A 44 -2.05 -9.01 5.25
C ASP A 44 -2.67 -7.67 4.87
N LYS A 45 -2.56 -6.69 5.74
CA LYS A 45 -3.04 -5.35 5.44
C LYS A 45 -2.06 -4.30 5.98
N MET A 46 -2.06 -3.13 5.35
CA MET A 46 -1.31 -1.98 5.84
C MET A 46 -2.21 -0.76 5.85
N LEU A 47 -2.02 0.11 6.83
CA LEU A 47 -2.75 1.36 6.96
C LEU A 47 -1.80 2.53 6.72
N ILE A 48 -2.20 3.43 5.83
CA ILE A 48 -1.38 4.58 5.45
C ILE A 48 -2.23 5.83 5.47
N ASN A 49 -1.79 6.84 6.22
CA ASN A 49 -2.40 8.16 6.13
C ASN A 49 -1.68 8.92 5.02
N TYR A 50 -2.27 8.91 3.83
CA TYR A 50 -1.62 9.38 2.61
C TYR A 50 -1.63 10.89 2.42
N ARG A 51 -2.42 11.63 3.20
CA ARG A 51 -2.65 13.07 2.97
C ARG A 51 -1.38 13.90 2.88
N TYR A 52 -0.40 13.57 3.70
CA TYR A 52 0.83 14.35 3.82
C TYR A 52 2.02 13.72 3.09
N PHE A 53 1.77 12.67 2.32
CA PHE A 53 2.85 11.95 1.65
C PHE A 53 3.06 12.46 0.23
N THR A 54 4.33 12.57 -0.17
CA THR A 54 4.70 12.71 -1.58
C THR A 54 4.72 11.29 -2.18
N SER A 55 4.80 11.21 -3.50
CA SER A 55 4.88 9.91 -4.18
C SER A 55 6.07 9.08 -3.70
N GLU A 56 7.23 9.72 -3.57
CA GLU A 56 8.43 9.04 -3.08
C GLU A 56 8.29 8.52 -1.67
N ARG A 57 7.71 9.33 -0.78
CA ARG A 57 7.53 8.95 0.62
C ARG A 57 6.50 7.86 0.77
N LEU A 58 5.49 7.86 -0.09
CA LEU A 58 4.49 6.80 -0.07
C LEU A 58 5.11 5.47 -0.48
N ARG A 59 5.93 5.47 -1.52
CA ARG A 59 6.65 4.27 -1.95
C ARG A 59 7.54 3.74 -0.83
N ALA A 60 8.27 4.65 -0.17
CA ALA A 60 9.13 4.28 0.96
C ALA A 60 8.32 3.70 2.13
N LYS A 61 7.15 4.26 2.38
CA LYS A 61 6.28 3.77 3.44
C LYS A 61 5.76 2.36 3.16
N VAL A 62 5.42 2.07 1.90
CA VAL A 62 4.99 0.72 1.51
C VAL A 62 6.12 -0.28 1.74
N ILE A 63 7.34 0.07 1.33
CA ILE A 63 8.50 -0.80 1.55
C ILE A 63 8.68 -1.07 3.05
N GLU A 64 8.63 -0.03 3.87
CA GLU A 64 8.79 -0.13 5.31
C GLU A 64 7.74 -1.06 5.93
N GLU A 65 6.49 -0.93 5.51
CA GLU A 65 5.39 -1.74 6.05
C GLU A 65 5.53 -3.22 5.72
N VAL A 66 5.97 -3.57 4.52
CA VAL A 66 6.11 -4.98 4.15
C VAL A 66 7.38 -5.60 4.71
N MET A 67 8.35 -4.80 5.10
CA MET A 67 9.63 -5.29 5.64
C MET A 67 9.59 -5.52 7.16
N GLU A 68 8.52 -5.13 7.82
CA GLU A 68 8.38 -5.32 9.27
C GLU A 68 8.11 -6.76 9.69
#